data_4d5cd366963e1ef3a21a4cd383fc11fb
#
_entry.id   4d5cd366963e1ef3a21a4cd383fc11fb
#
_cell.length_a   1.000
_cell.length_b   1.000
_cell.length_c   1.000
_cell.angle_alpha   90.00
_cell.angle_beta   90.00
_cell.angle_gamma   90.00
#
_symmetry.space_group_name_H-M   'P 1'
#
loop_
_entity.id
_entity.type
_entity.pdbx_description
1 polymer ?
#
loop_
_entity_poly.entity_id
_entity_poly.type
_entity_poly.pdbx_seq_one_letter_code
_entity_poly.pdbx_strand_id
1 'polypeptide(L)'
;MLPYRKCVAIVLRKDDRIFVAERLDTKDAWQLPQGGVDEGESYLDAAKRELFEETGIYSVSFLAQTEQLYKYDFPQYSQNRMLKKYGKLKYQGQELCFVLFDFIGDNAEINLKTSTQEFKQWKWETAKNVLNSIVEFKHACYEKAFCELNLFC
;
A
#
# COMPACT_ATOMS: atom_id res chain seq x y z
N MET A 1 -22.96 -11.97 -1.47
CA MET A 1 -21.80 -11.34 -0.81
C MET A 1 -20.68 -11.13 -1.82
N LEU A 2 -20.10 -9.93 -1.86
CA LEU A 2 -19.04 -9.63 -2.81
C LEU A 2 -17.68 -10.19 -2.34
N PRO A 3 -16.77 -10.52 -3.27
CA PRO A 3 -15.43 -10.99 -2.89
C PRO A 3 -14.55 -9.84 -2.40
N TYR A 4 -13.39 -10.19 -1.82
CA TYR A 4 -12.32 -9.26 -1.53
C TYR A 4 -11.39 -9.17 -2.75
N ARG A 5 -10.91 -7.97 -3.05
CA ARG A 5 -9.94 -7.78 -4.11
C ARG A 5 -8.56 -8.20 -3.60
N LYS A 6 -7.88 -9.06 -4.37
CA LYS A 6 -6.53 -9.52 -4.04
C LYS A 6 -5.52 -8.41 -4.35
N CYS A 7 -4.83 -7.93 -3.32
CA CYS A 7 -3.92 -6.78 -3.41
C CYS A 7 -2.60 -7.02 -2.68
N VAL A 8 -1.63 -6.16 -2.96
CA VAL A 8 -0.37 -6.04 -2.20
C VAL A 8 -0.28 -4.66 -1.61
N ALA A 9 0.33 -4.56 -0.43
CA ALA A 9 0.79 -3.30 0.14
C ALA A 9 2.30 -3.38 0.24
N ILE A 10 3.00 -2.31 -0.12
CA ILE A 10 4.46 -2.30 -0.19
C ILE A 10 5.05 -1.53 0.97
N VAL A 11 5.83 -2.23 1.81
CA VAL A 11 6.60 -1.63 2.89
C VAL A 11 8.02 -1.46 2.36
N LEU A 12 8.36 -0.24 1.98
CA LEU A 12 9.70 0.10 1.52
C LEU A 12 10.45 0.76 2.66
N ARG A 13 11.54 0.13 3.09
CA ARG A 13 12.29 0.57 4.25
C ARG A 13 13.62 1.19 3.83
N LYS A 14 13.98 2.30 4.47
CA LYS A 14 15.30 2.89 4.38
C LYS A 14 15.75 3.20 5.81
N ASP A 15 16.80 2.52 6.27
CA ASP A 15 17.24 2.53 7.66
C ASP A 15 16.07 2.04 8.54
N ASP A 16 15.58 2.83 9.48
CA ASP A 16 14.47 2.49 10.36
C ASP A 16 13.14 3.16 9.94
N ARG A 17 13.10 3.70 8.72
CA ARG A 17 11.94 4.45 8.25
C ARG A 17 11.27 3.80 7.05
N ILE A 18 10.01 4.10 6.88
CA ILE A 18 9.13 3.50 5.88
C ILE A 18 8.63 4.59 4.93
N PHE A 19 8.61 4.27 3.64
CA PHE A 19 8.08 5.15 2.60
C PHE A 19 6.56 5.23 2.72
N VAL A 20 6.05 6.44 2.82
CA VAL A 20 4.62 6.70 2.71
C VAL A 20 4.39 7.84 1.75
N ALA A 21 3.22 7.85 1.13
CA ALA A 21 2.85 8.88 0.18
C ALA A 21 1.44 9.37 0.43
N GLU A 22 1.22 10.64 0.18
CA GLU A 22 -0.08 11.27 0.36
C GLU A 22 -0.90 11.13 -0.91
N ARG A 23 -2.12 10.65 -0.77
CA ARG A 23 -3.03 10.46 -1.90
C ARG A 23 -3.34 11.78 -2.59
N LEU A 24 -3.35 11.73 -3.93
CA LEU A 24 -3.69 12.89 -4.76
C LEU A 24 -5.14 13.34 -4.55
N ASP A 25 -6.04 12.38 -4.33
CA ASP A 25 -7.48 12.62 -4.23
C ASP A 25 -7.97 12.96 -2.82
N THR A 26 -7.12 12.83 -1.79
CA THR A 26 -7.53 13.02 -0.39
C THR A 26 -6.40 13.67 0.41
N LYS A 27 -6.61 14.91 0.83
CA LYS A 27 -5.64 15.66 1.63
C LYS A 27 -5.34 14.92 2.94
N ASP A 28 -4.08 14.87 3.32
CA ASP A 28 -3.56 14.25 4.54
C ASP A 28 -3.81 12.73 4.64
N ALA A 29 -4.18 12.09 3.54
CA ALA A 29 -4.31 10.64 3.49
C ALA A 29 -2.96 10.00 3.10
N TRP A 30 -2.15 9.73 4.10
CA TRP A 30 -0.83 9.11 3.95
C TRP A 30 -0.96 7.60 4.06
N GLN A 31 -0.37 6.89 3.13
CA GLN A 31 -0.45 5.42 3.10
C GLN A 31 0.76 4.79 2.42
N LEU A 32 0.87 3.48 2.56
CA LEU A 32 1.81 2.68 1.78
C LEU A 32 1.34 2.63 0.31
N PRO A 33 2.26 2.52 -0.66
CA PRO A 33 1.87 2.13 -2.00
C PRO A 33 1.15 0.79 -1.97
N GLN A 34 0.08 0.65 -2.74
CA GLN A 34 -0.67 -0.60 -2.84
C GLN A 34 -1.35 -0.72 -4.20
N GLY A 35 -1.68 -1.93 -4.57
CA GLY A 35 -2.41 -2.16 -5.80
C GLY A 35 -2.85 -3.60 -5.95
N GLY A 36 -3.58 -3.88 -7.03
CA GLY A 36 -4.12 -5.21 -7.31
C GLY A 36 -3.06 -6.17 -7.82
N VAL A 37 -3.29 -7.46 -7.55
CA VAL A 37 -2.48 -8.55 -8.09
C VAL A 37 -3.18 -9.07 -9.33
N ASP A 38 -2.47 -9.12 -10.44
CA ASP A 38 -3.01 -9.63 -11.70
C ASP A 38 -3.06 -11.16 -11.67
N GLU A 39 -3.92 -11.75 -12.49
CA GLU A 39 -4.06 -13.19 -12.59
C GLU A 39 -2.71 -13.83 -12.97
N GLY A 40 -2.29 -14.83 -12.22
CA GLY A 40 -1.02 -15.52 -12.44
C GLY A 40 0.21 -14.79 -11.92
N GLU A 41 0.05 -13.61 -11.37
CA GLU A 41 1.15 -12.80 -10.85
C GLU A 41 1.42 -13.18 -9.38
N SER A 42 2.70 -13.28 -9.00
CA SER A 42 3.06 -13.46 -7.58
C SER A 42 2.89 -12.15 -6.81
N TYR A 43 2.77 -12.25 -5.50
CA TYR A 43 2.73 -11.04 -4.65
C TYR A 43 3.99 -10.20 -4.81
N LEU A 44 5.16 -10.84 -4.89
CA LEU A 44 6.43 -10.15 -5.06
C LEU A 44 6.46 -9.36 -6.38
N ASP A 45 6.06 -9.98 -7.49
CA ASP A 45 6.05 -9.32 -8.79
C ASP A 45 5.03 -8.18 -8.84
N ALA A 46 3.84 -8.41 -8.24
CA ALA A 46 2.82 -7.37 -8.14
C ALA A 46 3.33 -6.17 -7.32
N ALA A 47 4.03 -6.45 -6.21
CA ALA A 47 4.58 -5.39 -5.36
C ALA A 47 5.62 -4.55 -6.10
N LYS A 48 6.53 -5.19 -6.84
CA LYS A 48 7.53 -4.48 -7.64
C LYS A 48 6.88 -3.64 -8.73
N ARG A 49 5.91 -4.20 -9.43
CA ARG A 49 5.19 -3.52 -10.50
C ARG A 49 4.42 -2.31 -9.98
N GLU A 50 3.62 -2.50 -8.94
CA GLU A 50 2.82 -1.41 -8.36
C GLU A 50 3.70 -0.29 -7.79
N LEU A 51 4.78 -0.65 -7.12
CA LEU A 51 5.73 0.34 -6.60
C LEU A 51 6.31 1.19 -7.72
N PHE A 52 6.73 0.55 -8.81
CA PHE A 52 7.28 1.26 -9.96
C PHE A 52 6.23 2.14 -10.65
N GLU A 53 5.03 1.61 -10.87
CA GLU A 53 3.95 2.35 -11.52
C GLU A 53 3.55 3.60 -10.73
N GLU A 54 3.55 3.52 -9.39
CA GLU A 54 3.10 4.61 -8.54
C GLU A 54 4.20 5.59 -8.15
N THR A 55 5.45 5.15 -8.07
CA THR A 55 6.54 5.95 -7.50
C THR A 55 7.81 6.02 -8.34
N GLY A 56 7.91 5.25 -9.41
CA GLY A 56 9.13 5.16 -10.20
C GLY A 56 10.26 4.38 -9.53
N ILE A 57 10.05 3.85 -8.33
CA ILE A 57 11.08 3.15 -7.57
C ILE A 57 11.27 1.73 -8.08
N TYR A 58 12.52 1.35 -8.37
CA TYR A 58 12.91 0.01 -8.82
C TYR A 58 14.13 -0.56 -8.08
N SER A 59 14.90 0.27 -7.38
CA SER A 59 16.12 -0.16 -6.66
C SER A 59 15.76 -0.71 -5.29
N VAL A 60 15.29 -1.95 -5.28
CA VAL A 60 14.78 -2.60 -4.07
C VAL A 60 15.38 -3.98 -3.88
N SER A 61 15.53 -4.39 -2.61
CA SER A 61 15.96 -5.72 -2.22
C SER A 61 14.86 -6.36 -1.39
N PHE A 62 14.36 -7.51 -1.82
CA PHE A 62 13.30 -8.24 -1.10
C PHE A 62 13.82 -8.74 0.25
N LEU A 63 13.05 -8.49 1.30
CA LEU A 63 13.36 -8.99 2.65
C LEU A 63 12.37 -10.04 3.12
N ALA A 64 11.07 -9.77 3.01
CA ALA A 64 10.03 -10.65 3.54
C ALA A 64 8.67 -10.27 2.96
N GLN A 65 7.73 -11.19 3.09
CA GLN A 65 6.32 -10.86 2.85
C GLN A 65 5.49 -11.56 3.91
N THR A 66 4.30 -11.06 4.19
CA THR A 66 3.43 -11.68 5.19
C THR A 66 2.93 -13.02 4.68
N GLU A 67 2.92 -14.02 5.56
CA GLU A 67 2.27 -15.30 5.29
C GLU A 67 0.76 -15.17 5.44
N GLN A 68 0.33 -14.31 6.38
CA GLN A 68 -1.08 -14.02 6.57
C GLN A 68 -1.54 -12.99 5.55
N LEU A 69 -2.80 -13.12 5.15
CA LEU A 69 -3.47 -12.14 4.30
C LEU A 69 -4.42 -11.35 5.19
N TYR A 70 -4.32 -10.03 5.15
CA TYR A 70 -5.08 -9.15 6.03
C TYR A 70 -6.19 -8.48 5.25
N LYS A 71 -7.42 -8.62 5.75
CA LYS A 71 -8.63 -8.12 5.08
C LYS A 71 -9.20 -6.91 5.78
N TYR A 72 -9.75 -5.99 5.01
CA TYR A 72 -10.64 -4.96 5.54
C TYR A 72 -11.80 -4.75 4.58
N ASP A 73 -12.94 -4.38 5.16
CA ASP A 73 -14.13 -4.04 4.38
C ASP A 73 -14.10 -2.55 4.04
N PHE A 74 -14.60 -2.19 2.87
CA PHE A 74 -14.77 -0.78 2.53
C PHE A 74 -15.86 -0.17 3.41
N PRO A 75 -15.58 0.96 4.08
CA PRO A 75 -16.65 1.67 4.80
C PRO A 75 -17.66 2.24 3.83
N GLN A 76 -18.86 2.56 4.33
CA GLN A 76 -19.96 3.01 3.49
C GLN A 76 -19.61 4.20 2.60
N TYR A 77 -18.86 5.16 3.12
CA TYR A 77 -18.48 6.33 2.32
C TYR A 77 -17.58 5.96 1.13
N SER A 78 -16.71 4.95 1.28
CA SER A 78 -15.87 4.45 0.18
C SER A 78 -16.70 3.69 -0.84
N GLN A 79 -17.68 2.89 -0.38
CA GLN A 79 -18.61 2.19 -1.25
C GLN A 79 -19.41 3.19 -2.09
N ASN A 80 -19.90 4.25 -1.47
CA ASN A 80 -20.67 5.30 -2.15
C ASN A 80 -19.82 6.00 -3.23
N ARG A 81 -18.54 6.27 -2.92
CA ARG A 81 -17.63 6.87 -3.88
C ARG A 81 -17.40 5.96 -5.08
N MET A 82 -17.21 4.65 -4.84
CA MET A 82 -17.01 3.68 -5.91
C MET A 82 -18.26 3.49 -6.77
N LEU A 83 -19.45 3.48 -6.16
CA LEU A 83 -20.70 3.41 -6.89
C LEU A 83 -20.89 4.62 -7.80
N LYS A 84 -20.55 5.82 -7.31
CA LYS A 84 -20.62 7.04 -8.09
C LYS A 84 -19.64 7.04 -9.26
N LYS A 85 -18.41 6.53 -9.04
CA LYS A 85 -17.36 6.54 -10.04
C LYS A 85 -17.53 5.43 -11.09
N TYR A 86 -17.90 4.22 -10.67
CA TYR A 86 -17.93 3.04 -11.53
C TYR A 86 -19.35 2.50 -11.82
N GLY A 87 -20.39 3.02 -11.15
CA GLY A 87 -21.77 2.59 -11.33
C GLY A 87 -22.13 1.27 -10.65
N LYS A 88 -21.17 0.56 -10.09
CA LYS A 88 -21.39 -0.70 -9.36
C LYS A 88 -20.28 -0.95 -8.35
N LEU A 89 -20.56 -1.80 -7.37
CA LEU A 89 -19.61 -2.25 -6.38
C LEU A 89 -19.19 -3.69 -6.71
N LYS A 90 -17.93 -3.87 -7.07
CA LYS A 90 -17.38 -5.17 -7.50
C LYS A 90 -16.82 -5.99 -6.33
N TYR A 91 -16.30 -5.32 -5.30
CA TYR A 91 -15.65 -5.94 -4.14
C TYR A 91 -16.21 -5.35 -2.85
N GLN A 92 -16.26 -6.16 -1.77
CA GLN A 92 -16.65 -5.64 -0.46
C GLN A 92 -15.47 -5.05 0.33
N GLY A 93 -14.25 -5.35 -0.08
CA GLY A 93 -13.03 -4.88 0.57
C GLY A 93 -11.81 -5.37 -0.16
N GLN A 94 -10.67 -5.35 0.54
CA GLN A 94 -9.40 -5.79 -0.01
C GLN A 94 -8.75 -6.83 0.90
N GLU A 95 -8.01 -7.75 0.30
CA GLU A 95 -7.21 -8.75 0.98
C GLU A 95 -5.75 -8.47 0.63
N LEU A 96 -4.94 -8.14 1.63
CA LEU A 96 -3.59 -7.63 1.43
C LEU A 96 -2.51 -8.60 1.88
N CYS A 97 -1.54 -8.85 0.99
CA CYS A 97 -0.23 -9.36 1.34
C CYS A 97 0.70 -8.15 1.45
N PHE A 98 1.41 -8.00 2.56
CA PHE A 98 2.39 -6.93 2.75
C PHE A 98 3.77 -7.45 2.35
N VAL A 99 4.44 -6.74 1.44
CA VAL A 99 5.77 -7.11 0.95
C VAL A 99 6.78 -6.08 1.42
N LEU A 100 7.82 -6.54 2.11
CA LEU A 100 8.87 -5.69 2.69
C LEU A 100 10.11 -5.69 1.84
N PHE A 101 10.54 -4.50 1.41
CA PHE A 101 11.79 -4.28 0.69
C PHE A 101 12.69 -3.32 1.44
N ASP A 102 14.02 -3.49 1.29
CA ASP A 102 14.96 -2.41 1.55
C ASP A 102 15.11 -1.57 0.29
N PHE A 103 15.15 -0.26 0.46
CA PHE A 103 15.47 0.67 -0.62
C PHE A 103 17.00 0.77 -0.73
N ILE A 104 17.54 0.32 -1.86
CA ILE A 104 18.99 0.33 -2.12
C ILE A 104 19.40 1.39 -3.13
N GLY A 105 18.47 2.23 -3.55
CA GLY A 105 18.71 3.36 -4.43
C GLY A 105 18.84 4.67 -3.64
N ASP A 106 18.63 5.77 -4.36
CA ASP A 106 18.67 7.09 -3.75
C ASP A 106 17.37 7.84 -4.03
N ASN A 107 17.08 8.88 -3.25
CA ASN A 107 15.79 9.58 -3.32
C ASN A 107 15.52 10.24 -4.69
N ALA A 108 16.55 10.48 -5.49
CA ALA A 108 16.39 11.02 -6.84
C ALA A 108 15.63 10.08 -7.77
N GLU A 109 15.57 8.80 -7.44
CA GLU A 109 14.81 7.80 -8.21
C GLU A 109 13.29 7.98 -8.05
N ILE A 110 12.85 8.60 -6.96
CA ILE A 110 11.42 8.71 -6.62
C ILE A 110 10.76 9.77 -7.50
N ASN A 111 9.76 9.34 -8.28
CA ASN A 111 9.02 10.22 -9.16
C ASN A 111 7.54 9.85 -9.11
N LEU A 112 6.75 10.68 -8.45
CA LEU A 112 5.31 10.45 -8.30
C LEU A 112 4.49 10.89 -9.51
N LYS A 113 5.11 11.63 -10.45
CA LYS A 113 4.45 12.09 -11.68
C LYS A 113 4.51 11.02 -12.75
N THR A 114 3.88 9.90 -12.46
CA THR A 114 3.78 8.76 -13.40
C THR A 114 2.54 8.91 -14.28
N SER A 115 2.39 8.06 -15.29
CA SER A 115 1.24 8.09 -16.21
C SER A 115 -0.10 7.87 -15.48
N THR A 116 -0.06 7.20 -14.33
CA THR A 116 -1.24 6.94 -13.49
C THR A 116 -1.02 7.52 -12.10
N GLN A 117 -0.80 8.83 -12.02
CA GLN A 117 -0.44 9.49 -10.76
C GLN A 117 -1.49 9.25 -9.66
N GLU A 118 -1.04 8.63 -8.55
CA GLU A 118 -1.86 8.32 -7.38
C GLU A 118 -1.53 9.21 -6.18
N PHE A 119 -0.31 9.73 -6.14
CA PHE A 119 0.22 10.46 -4.98
C PHE A 119 0.74 11.84 -5.38
N LYS A 120 0.64 12.80 -4.45
CA LYS A 120 1.14 14.16 -4.69
C LYS A 120 2.45 14.46 -3.98
N GLN A 121 2.77 13.77 -2.87
CA GLN A 121 4.04 13.93 -2.16
C GLN A 121 4.36 12.68 -1.35
N TRP A 122 5.61 12.54 -0.93
CA TRP A 122 6.11 11.38 -0.21
C TRP A 122 7.00 11.81 0.95
N LYS A 123 7.21 10.89 1.89
CA LYS A 123 8.16 11.05 2.98
C LYS A 123 8.60 9.71 3.53
N TRP A 124 9.71 9.72 4.27
CA TRP A 124 10.17 8.59 5.09
C TRP A 124 9.63 8.82 6.49
N GLU A 125 8.97 7.81 7.06
CA GLU A 125 8.30 7.93 8.34
C GLU A 125 8.57 6.72 9.23
N THR A 126 8.49 6.88 10.56
CA THR A 126 8.62 5.75 11.48
C THR A 126 7.39 4.85 11.38
N ALA A 127 7.57 3.55 11.66
CA ALA A 127 6.46 2.61 11.66
C ALA A 127 5.34 3.05 12.61
N LYS A 128 5.70 3.55 13.79
CA LYS A 128 4.74 4.05 14.78
C LYS A 128 3.88 5.18 14.21
N ASN A 129 4.52 6.14 13.56
CA ASN A 129 3.79 7.29 12.98
C ASN A 129 2.93 6.87 11.79
N VAL A 130 3.38 5.89 10.99
CA VAL A 130 2.55 5.33 9.93
C VAL A 130 1.26 4.76 10.51
N LEU A 131 1.37 3.96 11.59
CA LEU A 131 0.19 3.39 12.26
C LEU A 131 -0.72 4.46 12.85
N ASN A 132 -0.14 5.54 13.40
CA ASN A 132 -0.93 6.62 13.99
C ASN A 132 -1.66 7.46 12.96
N SER A 133 -1.18 7.51 11.72
CA SER A 133 -1.76 8.38 10.69
C SER A 133 -2.59 7.66 9.64
N ILE A 134 -2.52 6.33 9.56
CA ILE A 134 -3.31 5.58 8.58
C ILE A 134 -4.81 5.71 8.87
N VAL A 135 -5.62 5.74 7.82
CA VAL A 135 -7.07 5.81 7.95
C VAL A 135 -7.60 4.64 8.79
N GLU A 136 -8.61 4.93 9.61
CA GLU A 136 -9.10 4.01 10.66
C GLU A 136 -9.38 2.60 10.17
N PHE A 137 -10.07 2.46 9.03
CA PHE A 137 -10.48 1.13 8.56
C PHE A 137 -9.32 0.26 8.06
N LYS A 138 -8.14 0.83 7.86
CA LYS A 138 -6.91 0.09 7.49
C LYS A 138 -5.99 -0.17 8.68
N HIS A 139 -6.23 0.49 9.81
CA HIS A 139 -5.31 0.48 10.96
C HIS A 139 -5.00 -0.93 11.46
N ALA A 140 -6.02 -1.75 11.68
CA ALA A 140 -5.82 -3.11 12.21
C ALA A 140 -4.98 -3.98 11.27
N CYS A 141 -5.18 -3.86 9.96
CA CYS A 141 -4.39 -4.58 8.96
C CYS A 141 -2.92 -4.18 9.00
N TYR A 142 -2.66 -2.88 9.04
CA TYR A 142 -1.29 -2.36 9.09
C TYR A 142 -0.60 -2.78 10.38
N GLU A 143 -1.29 -2.67 11.52
CA GLU A 143 -0.72 -3.02 12.81
C GLU A 143 -0.31 -4.49 12.87
N LYS A 144 -1.19 -5.39 12.45
CA LYS A 144 -0.91 -6.82 12.44
C LYS A 144 0.21 -7.19 11.46
N ALA A 145 0.20 -6.59 10.28
CA ALA A 145 1.22 -6.85 9.27
C ALA A 145 2.60 -6.35 9.73
N PHE A 146 2.65 -5.17 10.34
CA PHE A 146 3.90 -4.62 10.86
C PHE A 146 4.45 -5.47 12.00
N CYS A 147 3.57 -6.03 12.82
CA CYS A 147 3.98 -6.98 13.87
C CYS A 147 4.56 -8.25 13.27
N GLU A 148 3.90 -8.84 12.28
CA GLU A 148 4.39 -10.05 11.60
C GLU A 148 5.76 -9.80 10.95
N LEU A 149 5.96 -8.62 10.37
CA LEU A 149 7.21 -8.26 9.70
C LEU A 149 8.29 -7.72 10.65
N ASN A 150 8.03 -7.74 11.95
CA ASN A 150 8.96 -7.24 13.01
C ASN A 150 9.31 -5.76 12.87
N LEU A 151 8.39 -4.96 12.38
CA LEU A 151 8.58 -3.51 12.24
C LEU A 151 8.02 -2.75 13.45
N PHE A 152 7.02 -3.30 14.10
CA PHE A 152 6.34 -2.70 15.25
C PHE A 152 5.46 -3.76 15.90
N CYS A 153 5.56 -3.91 17.22
CA CYS A 153 4.75 -4.91 17.94
C CYS A 153 4.48 -4.51 19.38
#